data_9e7a24a05a1158985fc3466c3bc5db56
#
_entry.id   9e7a24a05a1158985fc3466c3bc5db56
#
_cell.length_a   1.000
_cell.length_b   1.000
_cell.length_c   1.000
_cell.angle_alpha   90.00
_cell.angle_beta   90.00
_cell.angle_gamma   90.00
#
_symmetry.space_group_name_H-M   'P 1'
#
loop_
_entity.id
_entity.type
_entity.pdbx_description
1 polymer ?
#
loop_
_entity_poly.entity_id
_entity_poly.type
_entity_poly.pdbx_seq_one_letter_code
_entity_poly.pdbx_strand_id
1 'polypeptide(L)'
;MDFSFSEEQRLLRDNIVRFAKGTLNQKVIERDHNHEFSRDLWRKCGEIGIQGLPVPEQYGGSNVDPLTCAIALEALGSACHDGGLVFSLSAHLLACVVPIWRHGTDAQKQR
;
A
#
# COMPACT_ATOMS: atom_id res chain seq x y z
N MET A 1 -23.57 9.72 -14.57
CA MET A 1 -22.20 9.29 -14.20
C MET A 1 -22.11 9.21 -12.69
N ASP A 2 -21.74 8.06 -12.19
CA ASP A 2 -21.70 7.80 -10.75
C ASP A 2 -20.25 7.80 -10.27
N PHE A 3 -19.91 8.73 -9.38
CA PHE A 3 -18.58 8.85 -8.79
C PHE A 3 -18.50 8.25 -7.38
N SER A 4 -19.54 7.51 -6.95
CA SER A 4 -19.51 6.86 -5.65
C SER A 4 -18.59 5.64 -5.67
N PHE A 5 -18.09 5.27 -4.49
CA PHE A 5 -17.26 4.08 -4.33
C PHE A 5 -18.15 2.85 -4.12
N SER A 6 -17.67 1.69 -4.59
CA SER A 6 -18.32 0.42 -4.30
C SER A 6 -18.20 0.11 -2.81
N GLU A 7 -19.01 -0.85 -2.34
CA GLU A 7 -18.93 -1.32 -0.97
C GLU A 7 -17.56 -1.93 -0.65
N GLU A 8 -17.01 -2.70 -1.59
CA GLU A 8 -15.68 -3.29 -1.43
C GLU A 8 -14.59 -2.23 -1.31
N GLN A 9 -14.67 -1.16 -2.10
CA GLN A 9 -13.74 -0.04 -2.04
C GLN A 9 -13.83 0.68 -0.69
N ARG A 10 -15.04 0.88 -0.17
CA ARG A 10 -15.24 1.50 1.15
C ARG A 10 -14.68 0.64 2.27
N LEU A 11 -14.88 -0.67 2.21
CA LEU A 11 -14.34 -1.60 3.19
C LEU A 11 -12.81 -1.60 3.18
N LEU A 12 -12.21 -1.62 2.01
CA LEU A 12 -10.76 -1.54 1.87
C LEU A 12 -10.22 -0.24 2.46
N ARG A 13 -10.85 0.88 2.13
CA ARG A 13 -10.50 2.20 2.66
C ARG A 13 -10.56 2.21 4.19
N ASP A 14 -11.66 1.74 4.75
CA ASP A 14 -11.87 1.74 6.20
C ASP A 14 -10.85 0.85 6.91
N ASN A 15 -10.53 -0.30 6.34
CA ASN A 15 -9.54 -1.22 6.88
C ASN A 15 -8.14 -0.61 6.88
N ILE A 16 -7.77 0.08 5.80
CA ILE A 16 -6.47 0.74 5.69
C ILE A 16 -6.36 1.90 6.67
N VAL A 17 -7.42 2.72 6.80
CA VAL A 17 -7.44 3.83 7.76
C VAL A 17 -7.28 3.30 9.18
N ARG A 18 -8.02 2.26 9.53
CA ARG A 18 -7.94 1.65 10.87
C ARG A 18 -6.55 1.09 11.14
N PHE A 19 -5.99 0.38 10.19
CA PHE A 19 -4.64 -0.18 10.28
C PHE A 19 -3.60 0.93 10.46
N ALA A 20 -3.67 1.97 9.66
CA ALA A 20 -2.71 3.08 9.72
C ALA A 20 -2.78 3.80 11.07
N LYS A 21 -3.97 4.11 11.54
CA LYS A 21 -4.15 4.79 12.84
C LYS A 21 -3.71 3.94 14.01
N GLY A 22 -3.97 2.63 13.96
CA GLY A 22 -3.65 1.72 15.06
C GLY A 22 -2.21 1.24 15.08
N THR A 23 -1.55 1.13 13.93
CA THR A 23 -0.25 0.47 13.81
C THR A 23 0.84 1.39 13.29
N LEU A 24 0.57 2.16 12.24
CA LEU A 24 1.62 2.90 11.54
C LEU A 24 2.02 4.21 12.21
N ASN A 25 1.15 4.80 13.03
CA ASN A 25 1.39 6.11 13.64
C ASN A 25 2.14 6.05 14.97
N GLN A 26 2.61 4.88 15.37
CA GLN A 26 3.36 4.74 16.61
C GLN A 26 4.77 5.28 16.44
N LYS A 27 5.19 6.14 17.35
CA LYS A 27 6.57 6.68 17.42
C LYS A 27 7.04 7.38 16.13
N VAL A 28 6.12 8.02 15.38
CA VAL A 28 6.46 8.71 14.13
C VAL A 28 7.46 9.84 14.38
N ILE A 29 7.23 10.67 15.40
CA ILE A 29 8.12 11.80 15.72
C ILE A 29 9.51 11.30 16.09
N GLU A 30 9.58 10.23 16.89
CA GLU A 30 10.86 9.63 17.29
C GLU A 30 11.63 9.10 16.09
N ARG A 31 10.95 8.38 15.18
CA ARG A 31 11.59 7.87 13.97
C ARG A 31 12.08 9.00 13.07
N ASP A 32 11.27 10.03 12.90
CA ASP A 32 11.66 11.20 12.09
C ASP A 32 12.89 11.89 12.67
N HIS A 33 12.90 12.10 13.98
CA HIS A 33 14.04 12.72 14.66
C HIS A 33 15.32 11.89 14.51
N ASN A 34 15.22 10.58 14.56
CA ASN A 34 16.36 9.65 14.47
C ASN A 34 16.68 9.22 13.04
N HIS A 35 15.99 9.74 12.05
CA HIS A 35 16.15 9.36 10.63
C HIS A 35 15.98 7.86 10.41
N GLU A 36 15.02 7.23 11.09
CA GLU A 36 14.75 5.79 11.01
C GLU A 36 13.66 5.46 10.02
N PHE A 37 13.90 4.43 9.20
CA PHE A 37 12.86 3.78 8.40
C PHE A 37 12.53 2.44 9.05
N SER A 38 11.27 2.23 9.41
CA SER A 38 10.85 1.00 10.10
C SER A 38 10.58 -0.12 9.11
N ARG A 39 11.49 -1.07 9.04
CA ARG A 39 11.31 -2.28 8.24
C ARG A 39 10.20 -3.18 8.81
N ASP A 40 9.99 -3.12 10.12
CA ASP A 40 8.92 -3.85 10.77
C ASP A 40 7.54 -3.35 10.30
N LEU A 41 7.33 -2.03 10.24
CA LEU A 41 6.10 -1.46 9.73
C LEU A 41 5.92 -1.75 8.23
N TRP A 42 7.00 -1.76 7.47
CA TRP A 42 6.99 -2.16 6.07
C TRP A 42 6.46 -3.59 5.90
N ARG A 43 6.95 -4.51 6.72
CA ARG A 43 6.49 -5.91 6.72
C ARG A 43 5.02 -6.03 7.11
N LYS A 44 4.59 -5.27 8.11
CA LYS A 44 3.18 -5.25 8.53
C LYS A 44 2.27 -4.78 7.40
N CYS A 45 2.69 -3.79 6.62
CA CYS A 45 1.96 -3.38 5.43
C CYS A 45 1.86 -4.53 4.41
N GLY A 46 2.92 -5.31 4.26
CA GLY A 46 2.92 -6.48 3.40
C GLY A 46 1.97 -7.56 3.85
N GLU A 47 1.85 -7.77 5.15
CA GLU A 47 0.94 -8.76 5.72
C GLU A 47 -0.53 -8.46 5.39
N ILE A 48 -0.91 -7.20 5.31
CA ILE A 48 -2.27 -6.82 4.91
C ILE A 48 -2.41 -6.60 3.39
N GLY A 49 -1.33 -6.81 2.63
CA GLY A 49 -1.37 -6.84 1.18
C GLY A 49 -1.20 -5.52 0.45
N ILE A 50 -0.77 -4.46 1.11
CA ILE A 50 -0.64 -3.14 0.47
C ILE A 50 0.30 -3.18 -0.72
N GLN A 51 1.48 -3.81 -0.58
CA GLN A 51 2.47 -3.85 -1.65
C GLN A 51 2.06 -4.72 -2.85
N GLY A 52 1.06 -5.56 -2.69
CA GLY A 52 0.58 -6.44 -3.76
C GLY A 52 -0.79 -6.08 -4.33
N LEU A 53 -1.35 -4.92 -3.98
CA LEU A 53 -2.72 -4.56 -4.37
C LEU A 53 -3.02 -4.74 -5.87
N PRO A 54 -2.21 -4.20 -6.80
CA PRO A 54 -2.51 -4.33 -8.23
C PRO A 54 -2.03 -5.62 -8.88
N VAL A 55 -1.31 -6.45 -8.15
CA VAL A 55 -0.70 -7.67 -8.69
C VAL A 55 -1.74 -8.77 -8.82
N PRO A 56 -1.74 -9.57 -9.92
CA PRO A 56 -2.65 -10.71 -10.05
C PRO A 56 -2.51 -11.73 -8.92
N GLU A 57 -3.60 -12.40 -8.60
CA GLU A 57 -3.63 -13.39 -7.51
C GLU A 57 -2.63 -14.52 -7.70
N GLN A 58 -2.36 -14.93 -8.94
CA GLN A 58 -1.39 -15.99 -9.23
C GLN A 58 0.03 -15.64 -8.77
N TYR A 59 0.33 -14.37 -8.53
CA TYR A 59 1.61 -13.90 -8.00
C TYR A 59 1.50 -13.41 -6.54
N GLY A 60 0.40 -13.72 -5.88
CA GLY A 60 0.19 -13.38 -4.48
C GLY A 60 -0.44 -12.02 -4.21
N GLY A 61 -0.93 -11.35 -5.24
CA GLY A 61 -1.55 -10.03 -5.11
C GLY A 61 -3.06 -10.09 -4.95
N SER A 62 -3.67 -8.91 -4.84
CA SER A 62 -5.12 -8.76 -4.65
C SER A 62 -5.88 -8.42 -5.94
N ASN A 63 -5.19 -8.20 -7.03
CA ASN A 63 -5.76 -7.96 -8.36
C ASN A 63 -6.77 -6.80 -8.38
N VAL A 64 -6.52 -5.72 -7.64
CA VAL A 64 -7.40 -4.55 -7.65
C VAL A 64 -7.12 -3.66 -8.85
N ASP A 65 -8.15 -2.92 -9.30
CA ASP A 65 -8.00 -1.99 -10.40
C ASP A 65 -7.23 -0.72 -9.99
N PRO A 66 -6.78 0.11 -10.97
CA PRO A 66 -6.04 1.33 -10.64
C PRO A 66 -6.81 2.30 -9.76
N LEU A 67 -8.12 2.43 -9.93
CA LEU A 67 -8.93 3.31 -9.09
C LEU A 67 -8.93 2.83 -7.64
N THR A 68 -9.13 1.54 -7.42
CA THR A 68 -9.13 0.96 -6.07
C THR A 68 -7.75 1.12 -5.42
N CYS A 69 -6.68 0.95 -6.20
CA CYS A 69 -5.32 1.20 -5.71
C CYS A 69 -5.13 2.66 -5.28
N ALA A 70 -5.63 3.61 -6.06
CA ALA A 70 -5.58 5.03 -5.72
C ALA A 70 -6.35 5.34 -4.44
N ILE A 71 -7.53 4.74 -4.27
CA ILE A 71 -8.32 4.88 -3.05
C ILE A 71 -7.55 4.38 -1.83
N ALA A 72 -6.89 3.23 -1.97
CA ALA A 72 -6.07 2.66 -0.90
C ALA A 72 -4.91 3.59 -0.52
N LEU A 73 -4.20 4.12 -1.50
CA LEU A 73 -3.07 5.02 -1.25
C LEU A 73 -3.51 6.36 -0.65
N GLU A 74 -4.65 6.88 -1.10
CA GLU A 74 -5.24 8.09 -0.51
C GLU A 74 -5.62 7.86 0.96
N ALA A 75 -6.28 6.74 1.26
CA ALA A 75 -6.64 6.37 2.62
C ALA A 75 -5.40 6.26 3.51
N LEU A 76 -4.36 5.62 3.00
CA LEU A 76 -3.09 5.48 3.71
C LEU A 76 -2.46 6.84 4.00
N GLY A 77 -2.40 7.72 2.99
CA GLY A 77 -1.84 9.05 3.12
C GLY A 77 -2.62 9.95 4.07
N SER A 78 -3.94 9.79 4.12
CA SER A 78 -4.79 10.59 5.03
C SER A 78 -4.66 10.14 6.49
N ALA A 79 -4.40 8.87 6.75
CA ALA A 79 -4.41 8.30 8.09
C ALA A 79 -3.01 8.08 8.68
N CYS A 80 -1.99 7.86 7.84
CA CYS A 80 -0.62 7.61 8.27
C CYS A 80 0.16 8.92 8.35
N HIS A 81 0.77 9.19 9.49
CA HIS A 81 1.55 10.41 9.73
C HIS A 81 3.03 10.26 9.33
N ASP A 82 3.46 9.06 8.93
CA ASP A 82 4.82 8.81 8.48
C ASP A 82 4.90 9.00 6.96
N GLY A 83 5.22 10.23 6.53
CA GLY A 83 5.30 10.57 5.11
C GLY A 83 6.34 9.77 4.34
N GLY A 84 7.46 9.43 4.98
CA GLY A 84 8.51 8.61 4.37
C GLY A 84 8.03 7.19 4.07
N LEU A 85 7.27 6.59 4.99
CA LEU A 85 6.69 5.27 4.79
C LEU A 85 5.65 5.28 3.66
N VAL A 86 4.76 6.26 3.66
CA VAL A 86 3.74 6.41 2.60
C VAL A 86 4.41 6.62 1.24
N PHE A 87 5.40 7.48 1.17
CA PHE A 87 6.16 7.70 -0.07
C PHE A 87 6.82 6.42 -0.56
N SER A 88 7.46 5.67 0.34
CA SER A 88 8.13 4.42 -0.01
C SER A 88 7.15 3.36 -0.53
N LEU A 89 5.99 3.23 0.10
CA LEU A 89 4.94 2.31 -0.34
C LEU A 89 4.41 2.70 -1.72
N SER A 90 4.12 3.97 -1.93
CA SER A 90 3.59 4.47 -3.19
C SER A 90 4.59 4.31 -4.34
N ALA A 91 5.84 4.66 -4.10
CA ALA A 91 6.92 4.52 -5.09
C ALA A 91 7.15 3.04 -5.43
N HIS A 92 7.18 2.18 -4.41
CA HIS A 92 7.33 0.74 -4.61
C HIS A 92 6.21 0.17 -5.49
N LEU A 93 4.96 0.50 -5.19
CA LEU A 93 3.81 0.04 -5.96
C LEU A 93 3.83 0.54 -7.40
N LEU A 94 3.94 1.85 -7.59
CA LEU A 94 3.72 2.47 -8.90
C LEU A 94 4.94 2.43 -9.79
N ALA A 95 6.15 2.57 -9.22
CA ALA A 95 7.38 2.63 -10.01
C ALA A 95 8.09 1.27 -10.14
N CYS A 96 7.83 0.33 -9.25
CA CYS A 96 8.52 -0.95 -9.22
C CYS A 96 7.58 -2.14 -9.51
N VAL A 97 6.55 -2.30 -8.69
CA VAL A 97 5.66 -3.47 -8.75
C VAL A 97 4.87 -3.50 -10.06
N VAL A 98 4.20 -2.42 -10.41
CA VAL A 98 3.38 -2.35 -11.63
C VAL A 98 4.22 -2.58 -12.89
N PRO A 99 5.37 -1.91 -13.09
CA PRO A 99 6.20 -2.19 -14.26
C PRO A 99 6.68 -3.63 -14.35
N ILE A 100 7.05 -4.24 -13.23
CA ILE A 100 7.53 -5.64 -13.23
C ILE A 100 6.41 -6.59 -13.64
N TRP A 101 5.24 -6.47 -13.04
CA TRP A 101 4.16 -7.40 -13.38
C TRP A 101 3.60 -7.16 -14.79
N ARG A 102 3.68 -5.93 -15.29
CA ARG A 102 3.22 -5.61 -16.66
C ARG A 102 4.21 -6.03 -17.73
N HIS A 103 5.51 -5.85 -17.49
CA HIS A 103 6.54 -5.95 -18.51
C HIS A 103 7.66 -6.95 -18.19
N GLY A 104 7.66 -7.54 -16.99
CA GLY A 104 8.67 -8.50 -16.60
C GLY A 104 8.47 -9.87 -17.24
N THR A 105 9.51 -10.69 -17.20
CA THR A 105 9.42 -12.11 -17.58
C THR A 105 8.67 -12.88 -16.50
N ASP A 106 8.21 -14.10 -16.82
CA ASP A 106 7.54 -14.95 -15.82
C ASP A 106 8.42 -15.21 -14.61
N ALA A 107 9.72 -15.44 -14.82
CA ALA A 107 10.67 -15.64 -13.74
C ALA A 107 10.80 -14.41 -12.84
N GLN A 108 10.81 -13.22 -13.43
CA GLN A 108 10.87 -11.95 -12.68
C GLN A 108 9.60 -11.72 -11.86
N LYS A 109 8.44 -12.05 -12.43
CA LYS A 109 7.15 -11.90 -11.74
C LYS A 109 7.01 -12.85 -10.55
N GLN A 110 7.52 -14.07 -10.66
CA GLN A 110 7.48 -15.06 -9.58
C GLN A 110 8.37 -14.69 -8.40
N ARG A 111 9.40 -13.93 -8.66
CA ARG A 111 10.36 -13.52 -7.66
C ARG A 111 9.83 -12.39 -6.78
#